data_9c5c165bca5ee1da3bcfecaaf0b5c0e4
#
_entry.id   9c5c165bca5ee1da3bcfecaaf0b5c0e4
#
_cell.length_a   1.000
_cell.length_b   1.000
_cell.length_c   1.000
_cell.angle_alpha   90.00
_cell.angle_beta   90.00
_cell.angle_gamma   90.00
#
_symmetry.space_group_name_H-M   'P 1'
#
loop_
_entity.id
_entity.type
_entity.pdbx_description
1 polymer ?
#
loop_
_entity_poly.entity_id
_entity_poly.type
_entity_poly.pdbx_seq_one_letter_code
_entity_poly.pdbx_strand_id
1 'polypeptide(L)'
;EAKLTAKNFLSNKGNLPWPVERGVIIQRFGLQPHPVVRTTKIQSNGIVIATTKNASVRSVFNGVVLSVLKFKSSNLTVLIQHGNYITAYKNLASVFVEKGQKVSSLESIGITFDNDETKTTLQFSIFENTKALDPYLWIAK
;
A
#
# COMPACT_ATOMS: atom_id res chain seq x y z
N GLU A 1 -15.15 18.02 -4.04
CA GLU A 1 -15.20 16.65 -3.49
C GLU A 1 -13.81 16.08 -3.27
N ALA A 2 -12.91 16.23 -4.24
CA ALA A 2 -11.54 15.80 -4.09
C ALA A 2 -10.84 16.53 -2.95
N LYS A 3 -11.12 17.81 -2.77
CA LYS A 3 -10.57 18.58 -1.66
C LYS A 3 -11.05 18.08 -0.32
N LEU A 4 -12.32 17.69 -0.23
CA LEU A 4 -12.87 17.13 1.00
C LEU A 4 -12.26 15.77 1.31
N THR A 5 -12.07 14.93 0.30
CA THR A 5 -11.44 13.63 0.46
C THR A 5 -10.01 13.79 0.97
N ALA A 6 -9.24 14.72 0.39
CA ALA A 6 -7.88 14.99 0.83
C ALA A 6 -7.83 15.48 2.27
N LYS A 7 -8.73 16.39 2.64
CA LYS A 7 -8.83 16.91 4.01
C LYS A 7 -9.15 15.81 5.00
N ASN A 8 -10.09 14.93 4.67
CA ASN A 8 -10.47 13.83 5.53
C ASN A 8 -9.36 12.79 5.64
N PHE A 9 -8.64 12.55 4.56
CA PHE A 9 -7.49 11.64 4.58
C PHE A 9 -6.43 12.16 5.56
N LEU A 10 -6.08 13.43 5.45
CA LEU A 10 -5.10 14.06 6.34
C LEU A 10 -5.56 14.02 7.80
N SER A 11 -6.85 14.24 8.05
CA SER A 11 -7.41 14.20 9.41
C SER A 11 -7.29 12.83 10.06
N ASN A 12 -7.12 11.78 9.26
CA ASN A 12 -7.00 10.42 9.76
C ASN A 12 -5.55 9.94 9.86
N LYS A 13 -4.59 10.85 9.72
CA LYS A 13 -3.18 10.50 9.87
C LYS A 13 -2.93 9.86 11.24
N GLY A 14 -2.35 8.68 11.25
CA GLY A 14 -2.10 7.91 12.45
C GLY A 14 -3.27 7.00 12.85
N ASN A 15 -4.39 7.08 12.15
CA ASN A 15 -5.59 6.30 12.44
C ASN A 15 -6.11 5.50 11.25
N LEU A 16 -5.40 5.49 10.12
CA LEU A 16 -5.82 4.71 8.96
C LEU A 16 -5.75 3.22 9.28
N PRO A 17 -6.74 2.43 8.86
CA PRO A 17 -6.66 0.98 9.03
C PRO A 17 -5.50 0.42 8.21
N TRP A 18 -5.02 -0.75 8.61
CA TRP A 18 -4.00 -1.43 7.84
C TRP A 18 -4.59 -1.95 6.53
N PRO A 19 -3.78 -2.00 5.46
CA PRO A 19 -4.26 -2.52 4.17
C PRO A 19 -4.49 -4.03 4.17
N VAL A 20 -4.08 -4.73 5.21
CA VAL A 20 -4.37 -6.15 5.44
C VAL A 20 -4.84 -6.32 6.87
N GLU A 21 -5.64 -7.36 7.11
CA GLU A 21 -6.20 -7.59 8.44
C GLU A 21 -5.10 -7.97 9.45
N ARG A 22 -4.13 -8.76 9.02
CA ARG A 22 -3.03 -9.21 9.88
C ARG A 22 -1.72 -9.03 9.17
N GLY A 23 -0.73 -8.50 9.87
CA GLY A 23 0.58 -8.35 9.29
C GLY A 23 1.58 -7.76 10.24
N VAL A 24 2.84 -7.86 9.86
CA VAL A 24 3.97 -7.31 10.59
C VAL A 24 4.83 -6.52 9.61
N ILE A 25 5.23 -5.31 9.99
CA ILE A 25 6.09 -4.50 9.16
C ILE A 25 7.51 -5.06 9.24
N ILE A 26 8.04 -5.50 8.10
CA ILE A 26 9.39 -6.08 8.03
C ILE A 26 10.40 -5.15 7.36
N GLN A 27 9.94 -4.09 6.70
CA GLN A 27 10.82 -3.07 6.14
C GLN A 27 10.12 -1.72 6.24
N ARG A 28 10.87 -0.72 6.74
CA ARG A 28 10.33 0.61 6.95
C ARG A 28 10.72 1.56 5.83
N PHE A 29 10.02 2.69 5.80
CA PHE A 29 10.25 3.77 4.84
C PHE A 29 11.63 4.40 5.06
N GLY A 30 12.25 4.81 3.95
CA GLY A 30 13.46 5.61 3.96
C GLY A 30 14.72 4.81 3.70
N LEU A 31 15.86 5.44 3.98
CA LEU A 31 17.17 4.84 3.76
C LEU A 31 17.49 3.88 4.89
N GLN A 32 17.80 2.64 4.56
CA GLN A 32 18.02 1.58 5.54
C GLN A 32 19.24 0.74 5.19
N PRO A 33 19.89 0.11 6.19
CA PRO A 33 20.94 -0.87 5.89
C PRO A 33 20.37 -2.04 5.10
N HIS A 34 21.15 -2.51 4.12
CA HIS A 34 20.75 -3.70 3.38
C HIS A 34 20.74 -4.89 4.34
N PRO A 35 19.71 -5.75 4.30
CA PRO A 35 19.59 -6.85 5.27
C PRO A 35 20.71 -7.89 5.19
N VAL A 36 21.38 -8.03 4.04
CA VAL A 36 22.47 -8.99 3.85
C VAL A 36 23.83 -8.31 3.83
N VAL A 37 23.94 -7.22 3.06
CA VAL A 37 25.19 -6.43 2.92
C VAL A 37 25.06 -5.18 3.75
N ARG A 38 25.58 -5.18 4.97
CA ARG A 38 25.36 -4.09 5.93
C ARG A 38 26.01 -2.76 5.56
N THR A 39 27.00 -2.79 4.71
CA THR A 39 27.67 -1.58 4.24
C THR A 39 26.90 -0.87 3.13
N THR A 40 25.88 -1.54 2.58
CA THR A 40 25.03 -1.02 1.52
C THR A 40 23.68 -0.61 2.11
N LYS A 41 23.15 0.52 1.67
CA LYS A 41 21.84 0.99 2.11
C LYS A 41 20.85 0.89 0.96
N ILE A 42 19.58 0.64 1.29
CA ILE A 42 18.50 0.62 0.32
C ILE A 42 17.55 1.77 0.62
N GLN A 43 16.99 2.35 -0.45
CA GLN A 43 16.00 3.41 -0.35
C GLN A 43 14.62 2.80 -0.53
N SER A 44 13.75 2.94 0.46
CA SER A 44 12.38 2.45 0.38
C SER A 44 11.40 3.62 0.34
N ASN A 45 10.49 3.60 -0.63
CA ASN A 45 9.44 4.62 -0.77
C ASN A 45 8.14 4.23 -0.05
N GLY A 46 8.17 3.16 0.71
CA GLY A 46 7.01 2.69 1.45
C GLY A 46 7.41 1.69 2.51
N ILE A 47 6.46 0.87 2.95
CA ILE A 47 6.73 -0.19 3.91
C ILE A 47 6.44 -1.54 3.27
N VAL A 48 7.06 -2.59 3.82
CA VAL A 48 6.77 -3.96 3.43
C VAL A 48 6.14 -4.65 4.63
N ILE A 49 4.97 -5.23 4.42
CA ILE A 49 4.19 -5.91 5.45
C ILE A 49 4.19 -7.41 5.14
N ALA A 50 4.67 -8.22 6.08
CA ALA A 50 4.53 -9.67 5.98
C ALA A 50 3.12 -10.03 6.46
N THR A 51 2.42 -10.86 5.70
CA THR A 51 1.05 -11.20 5.99
C THR A 51 0.80 -12.69 5.69
N THR A 52 -0.45 -13.13 5.82
CA THR A 52 -0.82 -14.51 5.56
C THR A 52 -0.97 -14.78 4.07
N LYS A 53 -0.88 -16.04 3.68
CA LYS A 53 -1.13 -16.44 2.29
C LYS A 53 -2.56 -16.10 1.89
N ASN A 54 -2.72 -15.64 0.66
CA ASN A 54 -4.02 -15.25 0.11
C ASN A 54 -4.73 -14.19 0.95
N ALA A 55 -3.96 -13.30 1.58
CA ALA A 55 -4.54 -12.23 2.39
C ALA A 55 -5.32 -11.26 1.50
N SER A 56 -6.50 -10.88 1.96
CA SER A 56 -7.29 -9.85 1.30
C SER A 56 -6.65 -8.50 1.54
N VAL A 57 -6.42 -7.76 0.47
CA VAL A 57 -5.90 -6.39 0.53
C VAL A 57 -7.09 -5.44 0.41
N ARG A 58 -7.13 -4.46 1.29
CA ARG A 58 -8.26 -3.54 1.38
C ARG A 58 -7.79 -2.10 1.30
N SER A 59 -8.65 -1.24 0.79
CA SER A 59 -8.35 0.19 0.72
C SER A 59 -8.32 0.77 2.13
N VAL A 60 -7.31 1.57 2.42
CA VAL A 60 -7.19 2.18 3.76
C VAL A 60 -8.12 3.37 3.93
N PHE A 61 -8.71 3.89 2.87
CA PHE A 61 -9.60 5.04 2.95
C PHE A 61 -10.48 5.13 1.70
N ASN A 62 -11.52 5.95 1.78
CA ASN A 62 -12.38 6.21 0.62
C ASN A 62 -11.58 6.89 -0.49
N GLY A 63 -11.80 6.48 -1.70
CA GLY A 63 -11.10 7.07 -2.83
C GLY A 63 -11.59 6.55 -4.17
N VAL A 64 -10.80 6.83 -5.20
CA VAL A 64 -11.07 6.40 -6.56
C VAL A 64 -9.84 5.67 -7.08
N VAL A 65 -10.04 4.53 -7.71
CA VAL A 65 -8.92 3.77 -8.28
C VAL A 65 -8.30 4.61 -9.39
N LEU A 66 -7.06 5.02 -9.18
CA LEU A 66 -6.32 5.82 -10.14
C LEU A 66 -5.80 4.97 -11.29
N SER A 67 -5.31 3.78 -10.95
CA SER A 67 -4.72 2.91 -11.96
C SER A 67 -4.57 1.49 -11.40
N VAL A 68 -4.59 0.51 -12.30
CA VAL A 68 -4.21 -0.87 -12.00
C VAL A 68 -3.06 -1.19 -12.95
N LEU A 69 -1.89 -1.49 -12.39
CA LEU A 69 -0.68 -1.68 -13.17
C LEU A 69 -0.22 -3.13 -13.10
N LYS A 70 0.21 -3.65 -14.25
CA LYS A 70 0.82 -4.96 -14.31
C LYS A 70 2.22 -4.79 -14.91
N PHE A 71 3.22 -5.05 -14.08
CA PHE A 71 4.60 -4.95 -14.55
C PHE A 71 5.03 -6.26 -15.20
N LYS A 72 5.97 -6.17 -16.11
CA LYS A 72 6.50 -7.32 -16.83
C LYS A 72 6.97 -8.41 -15.86
N SER A 73 6.45 -9.62 -16.03
CA SER A 73 6.75 -10.80 -15.21
C SER A 73 6.50 -10.61 -13.72
N SER A 74 5.74 -9.61 -13.34
CA SER A 74 5.52 -9.30 -11.94
C SER A 74 4.05 -9.25 -11.60
N ASN A 75 3.81 -8.92 -10.36
CA ASN A 75 2.51 -8.90 -9.75
C ASN A 75 1.77 -7.59 -10.01
N LEU A 76 0.52 -7.54 -9.66
CA LEU A 76 -0.33 -6.39 -9.91
C LEU A 76 -0.14 -5.33 -8.83
N THR A 77 -0.35 -4.08 -9.22
CA THR A 77 -0.31 -2.92 -8.32
C THR A 77 -1.57 -2.11 -8.51
N VAL A 78 -2.19 -1.70 -7.41
CA VAL A 78 -3.35 -0.81 -7.43
C VAL A 78 -2.94 0.53 -6.83
N LEU A 79 -3.30 1.61 -7.51
CA LEU A 79 -3.13 2.96 -7.00
C LEU A 79 -4.51 3.55 -6.74
N ILE A 80 -4.73 4.06 -5.53
CA ILE A 80 -6.00 4.67 -5.14
C ILE A 80 -5.75 6.14 -4.80
N GLN A 81 -6.57 7.01 -5.37
CA GLN A 81 -6.45 8.45 -5.19
C GLN A 81 -7.43 8.95 -4.14
N HIS A 82 -6.92 9.73 -3.20
CA HIS A 82 -7.68 10.34 -2.11
C HIS A 82 -7.45 11.86 -2.18
N GLY A 83 -8.01 12.49 -3.21
CA GLY A 83 -7.69 13.89 -3.48
C GLY A 83 -6.27 14.00 -4.04
N ASN A 84 -5.40 14.71 -3.34
CA ASN A 84 -3.99 14.81 -3.74
C ASN A 84 -3.09 13.78 -3.07
N TYR A 85 -3.69 12.85 -2.30
CA TYR A 85 -2.95 11.72 -1.72
C TYR A 85 -3.20 10.47 -2.54
N ILE A 86 -2.18 9.61 -2.62
CA ILE A 86 -2.27 8.35 -3.36
C ILE A 86 -1.74 7.24 -2.47
N THR A 87 -2.50 6.14 -2.38
CA THR A 87 -2.01 4.93 -1.71
C THR A 87 -1.73 3.87 -2.77
N ALA A 88 -0.61 3.18 -2.63
CA ALA A 88 -0.17 2.16 -3.56
C ALA A 88 -0.09 0.81 -2.86
N TYR A 89 -0.66 -0.20 -3.50
CA TYR A 89 -0.73 -1.57 -2.98
C TYR A 89 -0.07 -2.48 -4.01
N LYS A 90 1.12 -2.97 -3.71
CA LYS A 90 1.95 -3.75 -4.64
C LYS A 90 2.05 -5.20 -4.19
N ASN A 91 2.30 -6.07 -5.14
CA ASN A 91 2.48 -7.51 -4.94
C ASN A 91 1.14 -8.25 -4.81
N LEU A 92 0.21 -7.90 -5.69
CA LEU A 92 -1.11 -8.54 -5.72
C LEU A 92 -1.17 -9.61 -6.80
N ALA A 93 -1.77 -10.74 -6.47
CA ALA A 93 -2.02 -11.81 -7.45
C ALA A 93 -3.29 -11.55 -8.23
N SER A 94 -4.29 -10.96 -7.57
CA SER A 94 -5.60 -10.67 -8.17
C SER A 94 -6.05 -9.30 -7.75
N VAL A 95 -6.79 -8.63 -8.63
CA VAL A 95 -7.37 -7.31 -8.38
C VAL A 95 -8.84 -7.36 -8.72
N PHE A 96 -9.67 -6.83 -7.82
CA PHE A 96 -11.14 -6.85 -7.94
C PHE A 96 -11.73 -5.53 -8.40
N VAL A 97 -10.90 -4.53 -8.63
CA VAL A 97 -11.33 -3.18 -8.98
C VAL A 97 -10.69 -2.75 -10.28
N GLU A 98 -11.22 -1.70 -10.89
CA GLU A 98 -10.67 -1.18 -12.13
C GLU A 98 -10.55 0.34 -12.07
N LYS A 99 -9.76 0.89 -12.97
CA LYS A 99 -9.50 2.33 -13.05
C LYS A 99 -10.81 3.11 -13.10
N GLY A 100 -10.91 4.13 -12.26
CA GLY A 100 -12.08 4.99 -12.18
C GLY A 100 -13.14 4.54 -11.19
N GLN A 101 -13.00 3.34 -10.64
CA GLN A 101 -13.96 2.81 -9.69
C GLN A 101 -13.82 3.49 -8.33
N LYS A 102 -14.94 3.85 -7.72
CA LYS A 102 -14.94 4.36 -6.34
C LYS A 102 -14.83 3.21 -5.37
N VAL A 103 -14.02 3.40 -4.34
CA VAL A 103 -13.85 2.39 -3.29
C VAL A 103 -14.05 3.04 -1.93
N SER A 104 -14.54 2.25 -0.98
CA SER A 104 -14.74 2.68 0.39
C SER A 104 -13.63 2.16 1.28
N SER A 105 -13.46 2.81 2.43
CA SER A 105 -12.53 2.33 3.45
C SER A 105 -12.84 0.87 3.79
N LEU A 106 -11.79 0.03 3.84
CA LEU A 106 -11.86 -1.40 4.13
C LEU A 106 -12.48 -2.26 3.02
N GLU A 107 -12.79 -1.68 1.89
CA GLU A 107 -13.27 -2.46 0.75
C GLU A 107 -12.14 -3.31 0.19
N SER A 108 -12.39 -4.61 -0.06
CA SER A 108 -11.39 -5.51 -0.62
C SER A 108 -11.08 -5.11 -2.07
N ILE A 109 -9.80 -4.90 -2.37
CA ILE A 109 -9.37 -4.51 -3.71
C ILE A 109 -8.56 -5.57 -4.41
N GLY A 110 -8.12 -6.59 -3.70
CA GLY A 110 -7.34 -7.67 -4.30
C GLY A 110 -6.86 -8.67 -3.27
N ILE A 111 -6.01 -9.57 -3.74
CA ILE A 111 -5.41 -10.63 -2.91
C ILE A 111 -3.91 -10.62 -3.14
N THR A 112 -3.14 -10.79 -2.06
CA THR A 112 -1.67 -10.81 -2.14
C THR A 112 -1.18 -11.97 -2.99
N PHE A 113 -0.04 -11.76 -3.65
CA PHE A 113 0.64 -12.82 -4.38
C PHE A 113 1.30 -13.77 -3.38
N ASP A 114 1.05 -15.05 -3.55
CA ASP A 114 1.61 -16.09 -2.69
C ASP A 114 2.82 -16.72 -3.40
N ASN A 115 3.98 -16.56 -2.79
CA ASN A 115 5.21 -17.20 -3.26
C ASN A 115 5.57 -18.30 -2.28
N ASP A 116 5.50 -19.56 -2.72
CA ASP A 116 5.75 -20.70 -1.85
C ASP A 116 7.14 -20.73 -1.24
N GLU A 117 8.10 -20.04 -1.86
CA GLU A 117 9.49 -20.06 -1.40
C GLU A 117 9.80 -18.97 -0.37
N THR A 118 8.93 -17.95 -0.28
CA THR A 118 9.18 -16.81 0.60
C THR A 118 7.91 -16.44 1.35
N LYS A 119 8.06 -15.50 2.28
CA LYS A 119 6.92 -14.96 3.00
C LYS A 119 6.02 -14.19 2.04
N THR A 120 4.72 -14.26 2.29
CA THR A 120 3.76 -13.43 1.57
C THR A 120 3.88 -12.01 2.08
N THR A 121 4.10 -11.06 1.17
CA THR A 121 4.28 -9.66 1.54
C THR A 121 3.38 -8.75 0.73
N LEU A 122 3.04 -7.61 1.33
CA LEU A 122 2.39 -6.49 0.66
C LEU A 122 3.32 -5.29 0.75
N GLN A 123 3.57 -4.64 -0.37
CA GLN A 123 4.31 -3.39 -0.38
C GLN A 123 3.29 -2.25 -0.41
N PHE A 124 3.34 -1.39 0.60
CA PHE A 124 2.37 -0.31 0.77
C PHE A 124 3.06 1.03 0.81
N SER A 125 2.59 1.97 0.00
CA SER A 125 3.16 3.31 -0.09
C SER A 125 2.08 4.37 -0.01
N ILE A 126 2.44 5.54 0.50
CA ILE A 126 1.56 6.72 0.52
C ILE A 126 2.32 7.88 -0.10
N PHE A 127 1.66 8.60 -1.00
CA PHE A 127 2.24 9.78 -1.64
C PHE A 127 1.32 10.98 -1.46
N GLU A 128 1.91 12.13 -1.27
CA GLU A 128 1.21 13.42 -1.41
C GLU A 128 1.69 14.04 -2.72
N ASN A 129 0.82 14.06 -3.72
CA ASN A 129 1.21 14.35 -5.10
C ASN A 129 2.30 13.37 -5.55
N THR A 130 3.54 13.82 -5.73
CA THR A 130 4.65 12.95 -6.12
C THR A 130 5.62 12.65 -4.98
N LYS A 131 5.36 13.22 -3.78
CA LYS A 131 6.25 13.06 -2.63
C LYS A 131 5.87 11.83 -1.83
N ALA A 132 6.83 10.92 -1.64
CA ALA A 132 6.62 9.74 -0.81
C ALA A 132 6.59 10.10 0.67
N LEU A 133 5.62 9.55 1.39
CA LEU A 133 5.44 9.76 2.82
C LEU A 133 5.68 8.45 3.57
N ASP A 134 6.01 8.54 4.86
CA ASP A 134 6.23 7.35 5.68
C ASP A 134 4.88 6.73 6.11
N PRO A 135 4.47 5.59 5.53
CA PRO A 135 3.17 5.00 5.86
C PRO A 135 3.02 4.60 7.33
N TYR A 136 4.14 4.32 8.00
CA TYR A 136 4.11 3.95 9.42
C TYR A 136 3.48 5.04 10.28
N LEU A 137 3.64 6.30 9.87
CA LEU A 137 3.09 7.44 10.60
C LEU A 137 1.59 7.64 10.33
N TRP A 138 1.05 6.99 9.30
CA TRP A 138 -0.33 7.17 8.86
C TRP A 138 -1.26 6.07 9.32
N ILE A 139 -0.77 4.85 9.44
CA ILE A 139 -1.60 3.71 9.84
C ILE A 139 -1.72 3.62 11.36
N ALA A 140 -2.82 3.05 11.82
CA ALA A 140 -3.08 2.87 13.25
C ALA A 140 -2.04 1.90 13.86
N LYS A 141 -1.74 2.10 15.12
CA LYS A 141 -0.74 1.29 15.83
C LYS A 141 -1.38 0.30 16.77
#